data_f1a79033ab34b6f44a0efb51b92e2857
#
_entry.id   f1a79033ab34b6f44a0efb51b92e2857
#
_cell.length_a   1.000
_cell.length_b   1.000
_cell.length_c   1.000
_cell.angle_alpha   90.00
_cell.angle_beta   90.00
_cell.angle_gamma   90.00
#
_symmetry.space_group_name_H-M   'P 1'
#
loop_
_entity.id
_entity.type
_entity.pdbx_description
1 polymer ?
#
loop_
_entity_poly.entity_id
_entity_poly.type
_entity_poly.pdbx_seq_one_letter_code
_entity_poly.pdbx_strand_id
1 'polypeptide(L)'
;MREPNFSESQLQQATNTSYIRRLFENHGHWYFAHVPSLWAEFDLGWDSAFYLRWLEPPPNPKHAGCNFFIQYKISGQLTSSGAKEWLYWGEEYFRFKIPHSTRDDNGDFIDDYHQWNRLKALAKKNYPTFYATNSTLKKATLEKAFRAGTLLNSVPVLDVRTIDKKHKHVTFTPTSHVFALHSEVEYENKLSFADAIDSLAREEHSPFEESTNKLIETLKEVGDNSESWNLDLAQLERVRNLPSALRIWAKRSFLQSFVRKHVGASLFWLPKAG
;
A
#
# COMPACT_ATOMS: atom_id res chain seq x y z
N MET A 1 13.80 -14.65 -16.05
CA MET A 1 12.79 -14.45 -14.99
C MET A 1 11.45 -14.78 -15.59
N ARG A 2 10.61 -15.51 -14.88
CA ARG A 2 9.21 -15.79 -15.28
C ARG A 2 8.31 -14.75 -14.64
N GLU A 3 7.47 -14.11 -15.44
CA GLU A 3 6.54 -13.08 -14.96
C GLU A 3 5.17 -13.69 -14.61
N PRO A 4 4.42 -13.10 -13.65
CA PRO A 4 3.04 -13.49 -13.40
C PRO A 4 2.14 -13.23 -14.61
N ASN A 5 1.10 -14.04 -14.76
CA ASN A 5 0.07 -13.82 -15.76
C ASN A 5 -1.11 -12.95 -15.26
N PHE A 6 -0.80 -12.04 -14.33
CA PHE A 6 -1.69 -11.01 -13.81
C PHE A 6 -0.90 -9.73 -13.49
N SER A 7 -1.58 -8.60 -13.44
CA SER A 7 -0.98 -7.29 -13.19
C SER A 7 -0.87 -6.96 -11.70
N GLU A 8 -0.04 -5.94 -11.38
CA GLU A 8 0.02 -5.33 -10.05
C GLU A 8 -1.35 -4.83 -9.61
N SER A 9 -2.09 -4.15 -10.49
CA SER A 9 -3.45 -3.66 -10.21
C SER A 9 -4.41 -4.80 -9.87
N GLN A 10 -4.28 -5.96 -10.51
CA GLN A 10 -5.11 -7.12 -10.19
C GLN A 10 -4.76 -7.71 -8.81
N LEU A 11 -3.47 -7.81 -8.46
CA LEU A 11 -3.04 -8.19 -7.12
C LEU A 11 -3.59 -7.21 -6.08
N GLN A 12 -3.41 -5.92 -6.32
CA GLN A 12 -3.91 -4.84 -5.46
C GLN A 12 -5.42 -4.95 -5.24
N GLN A 13 -6.20 -5.07 -6.31
CA GLN A 13 -7.66 -5.16 -6.23
C GLN A 13 -8.10 -6.40 -5.44
N ALA A 14 -7.53 -7.58 -5.74
CA ALA A 14 -7.86 -8.82 -5.04
C ALA A 14 -7.52 -8.73 -3.54
N THR A 15 -6.35 -8.20 -3.20
CA THR A 15 -5.91 -8.05 -1.82
C THR A 15 -6.77 -7.02 -1.07
N ASN A 16 -7.04 -5.86 -1.68
CA ASN A 16 -7.90 -4.83 -1.10
C ASN A 16 -9.31 -5.35 -0.82
N THR A 17 -9.89 -6.08 -1.77
CA THR A 17 -11.22 -6.68 -1.60
C THR A 17 -11.22 -7.75 -0.49
N SER A 18 -10.16 -8.56 -0.40
CA SER A 18 -10.01 -9.54 0.70
C SER A 18 -9.86 -8.87 2.06
N TYR A 19 -9.15 -7.73 2.12
CA TYR A 19 -9.05 -6.92 3.33
C TYR A 19 -10.42 -6.34 3.75
N ILE A 20 -11.18 -5.80 2.81
CA ILE A 20 -12.53 -5.28 3.03
C ILE A 20 -13.44 -6.40 3.57
N ARG A 21 -13.38 -7.58 2.96
CA ARG A 21 -14.12 -8.76 3.43
C ARG A 21 -13.75 -9.11 4.88
N ARG A 22 -12.47 -9.17 5.21
CA ARG A 22 -12.00 -9.43 6.58
C ARG A 22 -12.50 -8.39 7.57
N LEU A 23 -12.51 -7.10 7.21
CA LEU A 23 -13.05 -6.05 8.06
C LEU A 23 -14.55 -6.23 8.30
N PHE A 24 -15.31 -6.64 7.28
CA PHE A 24 -16.71 -6.98 7.43
C PHE A 24 -16.90 -8.18 8.37
N GLU A 25 -16.14 -9.25 8.16
CA GLU A 25 -16.23 -10.48 8.99
C GLU A 25 -15.86 -10.22 10.46
N ASN A 26 -14.86 -9.37 10.72
CA ASN A 26 -14.35 -9.11 12.06
C ASN A 26 -15.03 -7.95 12.79
N HIS A 27 -15.56 -6.96 12.08
CA HIS A 27 -16.07 -5.71 12.67
C HIS A 27 -17.46 -5.34 12.19
N GLY A 28 -18.10 -6.14 11.34
CA GLY A 28 -19.42 -5.84 10.77
C GLY A 28 -19.44 -4.63 9.83
N HIS A 29 -18.28 -4.17 9.37
CA HIS A 29 -18.17 -2.97 8.53
C HIS A 29 -18.17 -3.31 7.05
N TRP A 30 -19.09 -2.70 6.29
CA TRP A 30 -19.13 -2.77 4.84
C TRP A 30 -18.41 -1.58 4.22
N TYR A 31 -17.62 -1.87 3.18
CA TYR A 31 -16.95 -0.87 2.37
C TYR A 31 -17.54 -0.87 0.97
N PHE A 32 -18.01 0.26 0.51
CA PHE A 32 -18.40 0.44 -0.87
C PHE A 32 -17.23 1.01 -1.67
N ALA A 33 -16.77 0.26 -2.67
CA ALA A 33 -15.78 0.77 -3.60
C ALA A 33 -16.47 1.74 -4.57
N HIS A 34 -16.08 2.99 -4.57
CA HIS A 34 -16.48 3.94 -5.60
C HIS A 34 -15.46 3.86 -6.74
N VAL A 35 -15.94 3.42 -7.90
CA VAL A 35 -15.17 3.47 -9.15
C VAL A 35 -15.72 4.66 -9.91
N PRO A 36 -14.95 5.74 -10.12
CA PRO A 36 -15.40 6.87 -10.90
C PRO A 36 -15.62 6.43 -12.36
N SER A 37 -16.49 7.15 -13.07
CA SER A 37 -16.57 7.02 -14.52
C SER A 37 -15.26 7.52 -15.17
N LEU A 38 -14.97 7.10 -16.41
CA LEU A 38 -13.80 7.58 -17.15
C LEU A 38 -13.69 9.11 -17.19
N TRP A 39 -14.82 9.83 -17.26
CA TRP A 39 -14.87 11.28 -17.17
C TRP A 39 -14.50 11.80 -15.78
N ALA A 40 -15.00 11.17 -14.74
CA ALA A 40 -14.65 11.54 -13.38
C ALA A 40 -13.18 11.18 -13.03
N GLU A 41 -12.62 10.11 -13.63
CA GLU A 41 -11.19 9.79 -13.52
C GLU A 41 -10.32 10.91 -14.09
N PHE A 42 -10.69 11.45 -15.25
CA PHE A 42 -9.98 12.54 -15.88
C PHE A 42 -9.95 13.80 -15.01
N ASP A 43 -11.10 14.16 -14.42
CA ASP A 43 -11.23 15.35 -13.56
C ASP A 43 -10.63 15.15 -12.17
N LEU A 44 -10.75 13.95 -11.62
CA LEU A 44 -10.35 13.62 -10.24
C LEU A 44 -8.93 13.05 -10.16
N GLY A 45 -8.40 12.55 -11.28
CA GLY A 45 -7.06 11.97 -11.35
C GLY A 45 -6.88 10.66 -10.55
N TRP A 46 -7.98 9.88 -10.35
CA TRP A 46 -7.92 8.61 -9.65
C TRP A 46 -8.87 7.55 -10.25
N ASP A 47 -8.44 6.28 -10.25
CA ASP A 47 -9.14 5.16 -10.89
C ASP A 47 -10.20 4.52 -9.98
N SER A 48 -10.05 4.61 -8.66
CA SER A 48 -11.01 4.06 -7.71
C SER A 48 -10.84 4.65 -6.32
N ALA A 49 -11.94 4.93 -5.64
CA ALA A 49 -11.97 5.27 -4.23
C ALA A 49 -12.86 4.31 -3.48
N PHE A 50 -12.44 3.93 -2.27
CA PHE A 50 -13.24 3.10 -1.39
C PHE A 50 -13.93 4.00 -0.37
N TYR A 51 -15.25 4.04 -0.40
CA TYR A 51 -16.05 4.66 0.64
C TYR A 51 -16.29 3.65 1.75
N LEU A 52 -15.83 4.00 2.92
CA LEU A 52 -16.21 3.33 4.15
C LEU A 52 -17.62 3.77 4.49
N ARG A 53 -18.62 2.98 4.13
CA ARG A 53 -19.95 3.16 4.66
C ARG A 53 -20.00 2.50 6.04
N TRP A 54 -19.65 3.26 7.04
CA TRP A 54 -19.89 2.87 8.41
C TRP A 54 -21.39 2.84 8.64
N LEU A 55 -21.82 1.92 9.48
CA LEU A 55 -23.22 1.79 9.89
C LEU A 55 -23.92 3.14 9.95
N GLU A 56 -25.11 3.20 9.36
CA GLU A 56 -25.90 4.43 9.28
C GLU A 56 -26.01 5.19 10.60
N PRO A 57 -25.94 6.48 10.53
CA PRO A 57 -25.43 7.44 9.55
C PRO A 57 -23.92 7.63 9.69
N PRO A 58 -23.24 8.49 8.90
CA PRO A 58 -21.79 8.44 8.62
C PRO A 58 -20.97 8.04 9.84
N PRO A 59 -19.79 7.42 9.66
CA PRO A 59 -19.03 6.85 10.74
C PRO A 59 -18.86 7.85 11.85
N ASN A 60 -19.02 7.39 13.04
CA ASN A 60 -18.71 8.21 14.19
C ASN A 60 -17.25 8.67 14.08
N PRO A 61 -16.99 10.00 13.90
CA PRO A 61 -15.64 10.55 13.79
C PRO A 61 -14.74 10.20 14.98
N LYS A 62 -15.35 9.77 16.08
CA LYS A 62 -14.68 9.33 17.31
C LYS A 62 -14.24 7.87 17.30
N HIS A 63 -14.58 7.07 16.27
CA HIS A 63 -14.08 5.69 16.17
C HIS A 63 -12.57 5.69 16.12
N ALA A 64 -11.94 4.97 17.05
CA ALA A 64 -10.49 4.84 17.09
C ALA A 64 -9.99 3.85 16.05
N GLY A 65 -8.81 4.12 15.51
CA GLY A 65 -8.13 3.27 14.53
C GLY A 65 -6.79 3.85 14.13
N CYS A 66 -6.12 3.20 13.21
CA CYS A 66 -4.83 3.67 12.69
C CYS A 66 -4.79 3.72 11.16
N ASN A 67 -4.05 4.70 10.64
CA ASN A 67 -3.71 4.78 9.22
C ASN A 67 -2.54 3.85 8.92
N PHE A 68 -2.59 3.17 7.76
CA PHE A 68 -1.46 2.43 7.24
C PHE A 68 -1.40 2.50 5.72
N PHE A 69 -0.22 2.20 5.16
CA PHE A 69 0.07 2.38 3.74
C PHE A 69 0.58 1.08 3.14
N ILE A 70 0.10 0.75 1.94
CA ILE A 70 0.55 -0.41 1.18
C ILE A 70 0.96 0.03 -0.21
N GLN A 71 2.20 -0.20 -0.58
CA GLN A 71 2.66 -0.16 -1.96
C GLN A 71 2.73 -1.58 -2.51
N TYR A 72 2.02 -1.82 -3.61
CA TYR A 72 2.07 -3.11 -4.28
C TYR A 72 3.26 -3.17 -5.23
N LYS A 73 3.84 -4.35 -5.37
CA LYS A 73 4.91 -4.65 -6.31
C LYS A 73 4.68 -6.03 -6.89
N ILE A 74 4.91 -6.20 -8.18
CA ILE A 74 4.88 -7.50 -8.82
C ILE A 74 6.25 -8.15 -8.72
N SER A 75 6.27 -9.40 -8.25
CA SER A 75 7.45 -10.27 -8.22
C SER A 75 7.44 -11.24 -9.37
N GLY A 76 8.54 -11.30 -10.12
CA GLY A 76 8.82 -12.39 -11.04
C GLY A 76 9.61 -13.51 -10.33
N GLN A 77 9.59 -14.72 -10.88
CA GLN A 77 10.32 -15.88 -10.37
C GLN A 77 11.59 -16.13 -11.16
N LEU A 78 12.72 -16.29 -10.47
CA LEU A 78 13.99 -16.70 -11.04
C LEU A 78 14.18 -18.21 -10.81
N THR A 79 14.44 -18.91 -11.91
CA THR A 79 14.51 -20.39 -11.94
C THR A 79 15.88 -20.91 -12.36
N SER A 80 16.83 -20.02 -12.66
CA SER A 80 18.16 -20.38 -13.10
C SER A 80 19.16 -20.32 -11.95
N SER A 81 19.95 -21.38 -11.78
CA SER A 81 21.05 -21.43 -10.81
C SER A 81 22.17 -20.42 -11.10
N GLY A 82 22.24 -19.89 -12.32
CA GLY A 82 23.17 -18.80 -12.67
C GLY A 82 22.68 -17.40 -12.26
N ALA A 83 21.50 -17.25 -11.70
CA ALA A 83 21.01 -15.96 -11.20
C ALA A 83 21.82 -15.53 -9.96
N LYS A 84 22.15 -14.23 -9.90
CA LYS A 84 23.08 -13.67 -8.89
C LYS A 84 22.66 -14.00 -7.44
N GLU A 85 21.37 -13.94 -7.16
CA GLU A 85 20.84 -14.15 -5.82
C GLU A 85 20.55 -15.62 -5.50
N TRP A 86 20.79 -16.54 -6.45
CA TRP A 86 20.63 -17.99 -6.24
C TRP A 86 21.47 -18.52 -5.08
N LEU A 87 22.64 -17.95 -4.88
CA LEU A 87 23.55 -18.35 -3.79
C LEU A 87 22.94 -18.19 -2.38
N TYR A 88 21.93 -17.34 -2.23
CA TYR A 88 21.26 -17.11 -0.93
C TYR A 88 20.11 -18.09 -0.69
N TRP A 89 19.50 -18.64 -1.75
CA TRP A 89 18.31 -19.46 -1.65
C TRP A 89 18.53 -20.92 -1.97
N GLY A 90 19.44 -21.25 -2.90
CA GLY A 90 19.67 -22.60 -3.38
C GLY A 90 18.50 -23.22 -4.18
N GLU A 91 17.43 -22.47 -4.37
CA GLU A 91 16.19 -22.89 -5.03
C GLU A 91 15.60 -21.74 -5.86
N GLU A 92 14.49 -22.01 -6.56
CA GLU A 92 13.72 -20.97 -7.27
C GLU A 92 13.19 -19.93 -6.27
N TYR A 93 13.34 -18.64 -6.59
CA TYR A 93 12.95 -17.54 -5.70
C TYR A 93 12.22 -16.43 -6.45
N PHE A 94 11.43 -15.67 -5.73
CA PHE A 94 10.75 -14.47 -6.23
C PHE A 94 11.63 -13.24 -6.03
N ARG A 95 11.47 -12.27 -6.96
CA ARG A 95 12.18 -11.00 -6.90
C ARG A 95 11.28 -9.86 -7.37
N PHE A 96 11.25 -8.76 -6.62
CA PHE A 96 10.71 -7.49 -7.08
C PHE A 96 11.75 -6.37 -6.96
N LYS A 97 11.52 -5.30 -7.70
CA LYS A 97 12.37 -4.11 -7.72
C LYS A 97 11.72 -2.99 -6.90
N ILE A 98 12.48 -2.37 -6.00
CA ILE A 98 12.01 -1.23 -5.20
C ILE A 98 11.90 0.04 -6.05
N PRO A 99 13.00 0.52 -6.72
CA PRO A 99 12.91 1.72 -7.55
C PRO A 99 12.12 1.45 -8.82
N HIS A 100 11.51 2.50 -9.35
CA HIS A 100 11.00 2.48 -10.70
C HIS A 100 12.14 2.65 -11.70
N SER A 101 11.94 2.13 -12.93
CA SER A 101 12.83 2.46 -14.03
C SER A 101 12.25 3.68 -14.74
N THR A 102 13.02 4.75 -14.81
CA THR A 102 12.70 5.94 -15.58
C THR A 102 13.81 6.19 -16.60
N ARG A 103 13.61 7.08 -17.54
CA ARG A 103 14.65 7.50 -18.47
C ARG A 103 15.19 8.86 -18.04
N ASP A 104 16.50 9.01 -18.10
CA ASP A 104 17.16 10.31 -17.95
C ASP A 104 17.06 11.15 -19.22
N ASP A 105 17.65 12.34 -19.19
CA ASP A 105 17.65 13.28 -20.31
C ASP A 105 18.38 12.74 -21.56
N ASN A 106 19.24 11.74 -21.40
CA ASN A 106 19.95 11.06 -22.48
C ASN A 106 19.18 9.85 -23.04
N GLY A 107 18.05 9.51 -22.41
CA GLY A 107 17.22 8.34 -22.75
C GLY A 107 17.67 7.04 -22.11
N ASP A 108 18.67 7.06 -21.24
CA ASP A 108 19.15 5.91 -20.51
C ASP A 108 18.26 5.53 -19.34
N PHE A 109 18.11 4.22 -19.06
CA PHE A 109 17.32 3.77 -17.92
C PHE A 109 18.07 3.98 -16.61
N ILE A 110 17.46 4.75 -15.72
CA ILE A 110 17.95 4.99 -14.35
C ILE A 110 16.97 4.47 -13.31
N ASP A 111 17.47 4.22 -12.09
CA ASP A 111 16.67 3.80 -10.96
C ASP A 111 16.10 5.03 -10.23
N ASP A 112 14.78 5.20 -10.30
CA ASP A 112 14.06 6.26 -9.60
C ASP A 112 13.55 5.79 -8.24
N TYR A 113 14.06 6.40 -7.18
CA TYR A 113 13.68 6.13 -5.79
C TYR A 113 12.67 7.13 -5.22
N HIS A 114 12.03 7.95 -6.05
CA HIS A 114 11.13 9.00 -5.58
C HIS A 114 9.98 8.46 -4.71
N GLN A 115 9.31 7.41 -5.17
CA GLN A 115 8.26 6.75 -4.37
C GLN A 115 8.81 6.13 -3.09
N TRP A 116 9.99 5.50 -3.14
CA TRP A 116 10.66 4.97 -1.95
C TRP A 116 10.92 6.07 -0.93
N ASN A 117 11.46 7.22 -1.35
CA ASN A 117 11.79 8.31 -0.45
C ASN A 117 10.54 8.82 0.29
N ARG A 118 9.40 8.97 -0.41
CA ARG A 118 8.13 9.41 0.16
C ARG A 118 7.53 8.36 1.11
N LEU A 119 7.58 7.10 0.72
CA LEU A 119 7.10 5.98 1.54
C LEU A 119 7.94 5.87 2.84
N LYS A 120 9.27 5.98 2.74
CA LYS A 120 10.19 5.97 3.88
C LYS A 120 10.00 7.21 4.78
N ALA A 121 9.67 8.36 4.22
CA ALA A 121 9.36 9.56 5.01
C ALA A 121 8.13 9.34 5.90
N LEU A 122 7.07 8.69 5.39
CA LEU A 122 5.90 8.29 6.19
C LEU A 122 6.28 7.25 7.26
N ALA A 123 7.09 6.25 6.91
CA ALA A 123 7.58 5.25 7.85
C ALA A 123 8.39 5.88 9.00
N LYS A 124 9.23 6.90 8.72
CA LYS A 124 9.97 7.69 9.74
C LYS A 124 9.06 8.51 10.66
N LYS A 125 7.84 8.82 10.24
CA LYS A 125 6.80 9.45 11.07
C LYS A 125 5.93 8.42 11.81
N ASN A 126 6.43 7.19 11.93
CA ASN A 126 5.80 6.04 12.60
C ASN A 126 4.49 5.55 11.98
N TYR A 127 4.20 5.91 10.73
CA TYR A 127 3.08 5.27 10.04
C TYR A 127 3.46 3.85 9.62
N PRO A 128 2.63 2.84 9.92
CA PRO A 128 2.78 1.50 9.36
C PRO A 128 2.75 1.56 7.84
N THR A 129 3.82 1.12 7.21
CA THR A 129 4.05 1.30 5.78
C THR A 129 4.68 0.03 5.22
N PHE A 130 4.07 -0.56 4.21
CA PHE A 130 4.42 -1.89 3.74
C PHE A 130 4.59 -1.95 2.22
N TYR A 131 5.48 -2.85 1.77
CA TYR A 131 5.42 -3.43 0.44
C TYR A 131 4.62 -4.73 0.50
N ALA A 132 3.66 -4.91 -0.42
CA ALA A 132 2.95 -6.16 -0.60
C ALA A 132 3.24 -6.73 -2.00
N THR A 133 3.45 -8.04 -2.11
CA THR A 133 3.79 -8.68 -3.37
C THR A 133 3.13 -10.05 -3.52
N ASN A 134 3.25 -10.67 -4.71
CA ASN A 134 2.73 -12.00 -5.01
C ASN A 134 3.74 -13.10 -4.65
N SER A 135 3.25 -14.25 -4.20
CA SER A 135 4.00 -15.50 -4.03
C SER A 135 3.62 -16.58 -5.05
N THR A 136 2.90 -16.20 -6.11
CA THR A 136 2.50 -17.07 -7.22
C THR A 136 2.57 -16.33 -8.55
N LEU A 137 2.83 -17.06 -9.62
CA LEU A 137 2.78 -16.52 -10.99
C LEU A 137 1.43 -16.77 -11.67
N LYS A 138 0.57 -17.61 -11.06
CA LYS A 138 -0.65 -18.10 -11.70
C LYS A 138 -1.87 -17.32 -11.19
N LYS A 139 -2.56 -16.64 -12.10
CA LYS A 139 -3.85 -15.98 -11.83
C LYS A 139 -4.86 -16.94 -11.20
N ALA A 140 -4.96 -18.17 -11.69
CA ALA A 140 -5.87 -19.17 -11.14
C ALA A 140 -5.59 -19.48 -9.65
N THR A 141 -4.32 -19.47 -9.22
CA THR A 141 -3.95 -19.66 -7.81
C THR A 141 -4.38 -18.45 -6.98
N LEU A 142 -4.17 -17.22 -7.49
CA LEU A 142 -4.62 -15.99 -6.86
C LEU A 142 -6.15 -15.99 -6.68
N GLU A 143 -6.90 -16.34 -7.74
CA GLU A 143 -8.37 -16.42 -7.71
C GLU A 143 -8.88 -17.51 -6.74
N LYS A 144 -8.22 -18.66 -6.69
CA LYS A 144 -8.57 -19.73 -5.76
C LYS A 144 -8.42 -19.27 -4.31
N ALA A 145 -7.29 -18.64 -3.98
CA ALA A 145 -7.04 -18.10 -2.64
C ALA A 145 -8.04 -16.99 -2.28
N PHE A 146 -8.36 -16.11 -3.23
CA PHE A 146 -9.37 -15.06 -3.07
C PHE A 146 -10.75 -15.64 -2.73
N ARG A 147 -11.22 -16.61 -3.54
CA ARG A 147 -12.53 -17.26 -3.34
C ARG A 147 -12.59 -18.01 -2.01
N ALA A 148 -11.51 -18.66 -1.61
CA ALA A 148 -11.39 -19.38 -0.34
C ALA A 148 -11.26 -18.45 0.89
N GLY A 149 -11.11 -17.14 0.70
CA GLY A 149 -10.89 -16.19 1.80
C GLY A 149 -9.49 -16.27 2.43
N THR A 150 -8.54 -16.97 1.78
CA THR A 150 -7.18 -17.20 2.31
C THR A 150 -6.11 -16.33 1.67
N LEU A 151 -6.50 -15.41 0.76
CA LEU A 151 -5.55 -14.62 -0.01
C LEU A 151 -4.61 -13.81 0.88
N LEU A 152 -5.12 -13.18 1.94
CA LEU A 152 -4.30 -12.37 2.83
C LEU A 152 -3.20 -13.15 3.54
N ASN A 153 -3.39 -14.46 3.75
CA ASN A 153 -2.37 -15.34 4.34
C ASN A 153 -1.24 -15.68 3.35
N SER A 154 -1.48 -15.49 2.04
CA SER A 154 -0.54 -15.86 0.97
C SER A 154 0.15 -14.67 0.29
N VAL A 155 -0.24 -13.44 0.62
CA VAL A 155 0.40 -12.21 0.12
C VAL A 155 1.54 -11.84 1.06
N PRO A 156 2.82 -11.94 0.62
CA PRO A 156 3.96 -11.54 1.43
C PRO A 156 4.01 -10.02 1.60
N VAL A 157 4.38 -9.59 2.81
CA VAL A 157 4.46 -8.17 3.20
C VAL A 157 5.78 -7.89 3.89
N LEU A 158 6.44 -6.80 3.46
CA LEU A 158 7.69 -6.28 4.01
C LEU A 158 7.41 -4.92 4.67
N ASP A 159 7.76 -4.77 5.94
CA ASP A 159 7.62 -3.49 6.67
C ASP A 159 8.73 -2.52 6.24
N VAL A 160 8.35 -1.36 5.70
CA VAL A 160 9.30 -0.34 5.25
C VAL A 160 9.98 0.36 6.42
N ARG A 161 9.40 0.31 7.63
CA ARG A 161 9.97 0.94 8.83
C ARG A 161 11.30 0.29 9.21
N THR A 162 11.46 -1.03 8.98
CA THR A 162 12.66 -1.78 9.31
C THR A 162 13.80 -1.60 8.30
N ILE A 163 13.53 -1.05 7.12
CA ILE A 163 14.52 -0.90 6.05
C ILE A 163 15.20 0.46 6.16
N ASP A 164 16.44 0.51 6.58
CA ASP A 164 17.16 1.79 6.77
C ASP A 164 17.85 2.32 5.51
N LYS A 165 18.28 1.44 4.62
CA LYS A 165 19.04 1.77 3.41
C LYS A 165 18.19 1.63 2.15
N LYS A 166 18.68 2.23 1.06
CA LYS A 166 18.11 2.04 -0.27
C LYS A 166 18.58 0.70 -0.85
N HIS A 167 17.64 -0.19 -1.11
CA HIS A 167 17.90 -1.44 -1.80
C HIS A 167 17.29 -1.41 -3.21
N LYS A 168 17.95 -2.13 -4.13
CA LYS A 168 17.46 -2.22 -5.51
C LYS A 168 16.45 -3.33 -5.70
N HIS A 169 16.72 -4.50 -5.11
CA HIS A 169 15.90 -5.68 -5.22
C HIS A 169 15.59 -6.29 -3.87
N VAL A 170 14.43 -6.92 -3.78
CA VAL A 170 14.01 -7.77 -2.67
C VAL A 170 13.73 -9.15 -3.22
N THR A 171 14.25 -10.18 -2.57
CA THR A 171 14.04 -11.58 -2.94
C THR A 171 13.49 -12.39 -1.78
N PHE A 172 12.79 -13.47 -2.09
CA PHE A 172 12.24 -14.39 -1.10
C PHE A 172 11.81 -15.70 -1.79
N THR A 173 11.67 -16.77 -1.00
CA THR A 173 10.96 -17.97 -1.44
C THR A 173 9.57 -18.04 -0.81
N PRO A 174 8.62 -18.78 -1.38
CA PRO A 174 7.29 -18.94 -0.77
C PRO A 174 7.36 -19.47 0.66
N THR A 175 8.33 -20.33 0.93
CA THR A 175 8.53 -21.03 2.21
C THR A 175 9.42 -20.28 3.21
N SER A 176 10.22 -19.30 2.76
CA SER A 176 11.09 -18.53 3.66
C SER A 176 10.27 -17.69 4.65
N HIS A 177 10.83 -17.46 5.82
CA HIS A 177 10.30 -16.53 6.84
C HIS A 177 10.92 -15.13 6.74
N VAL A 178 11.81 -14.92 5.75
CA VAL A 178 12.52 -13.68 5.56
C VAL A 178 12.48 -13.21 4.11
N PHE A 179 12.64 -11.90 3.94
CA PHE A 179 13.07 -11.27 2.71
C PHE A 179 14.58 -11.05 2.77
N ALA A 180 15.27 -11.22 1.65
CA ALA A 180 16.64 -10.74 1.48
C ALA A 180 16.61 -9.46 0.61
N LEU A 181 17.20 -8.39 1.12
CA LEU A 181 17.31 -7.10 0.47
C LEU A 181 18.68 -6.97 -0.17
N HIS A 182 18.75 -6.51 -1.41
CA HIS A 182 19.98 -6.46 -2.20
C HIS A 182 20.34 -5.03 -2.62
N SER A 183 21.39 -4.56 -2.12
CA SER A 183 22.49 -3.69 -2.46
C SER A 183 23.65 -4.06 -1.52
N GLU A 184 23.41 -4.14 -0.25
CA GLU A 184 24.11 -4.93 0.77
C GLU A 184 23.10 -5.95 1.27
N VAL A 185 23.48 -7.20 1.47
CA VAL A 185 22.50 -8.23 1.83
C VAL A 185 22.06 -8.05 3.28
N GLU A 186 20.80 -7.69 3.44
CA GLU A 186 20.13 -7.58 4.74
C GLU A 186 18.91 -8.51 4.73
N TYR A 187 18.54 -9.05 5.89
CA TYR A 187 17.38 -9.93 6.02
C TYR A 187 16.34 -9.28 6.90
N GLU A 188 15.10 -9.25 6.39
CA GLU A 188 13.94 -8.71 7.07
C GLU A 188 12.84 -9.76 7.22
N ASN A 189 12.03 -9.65 8.26
CA ASN A 189 10.92 -10.56 8.47
C ASN A 189 9.92 -10.51 7.32
N LYS A 190 9.54 -11.68 6.80
CA LYS A 190 8.47 -11.83 5.83
C LYS A 190 7.18 -12.16 6.58
N LEU A 191 6.28 -11.19 6.63
CA LEU A 191 4.94 -11.37 7.16
C LEU A 191 3.97 -11.78 6.05
N SER A 192 2.87 -12.40 6.40
CA SER A 192 1.70 -12.39 5.52
C SER A 192 0.95 -11.06 5.68
N PHE A 193 0.12 -10.72 4.71
CA PHE A 193 -0.73 -9.53 4.83
C PHE A 193 -1.67 -9.63 6.04
N ALA A 194 -2.14 -10.83 6.35
CA ALA A 194 -2.96 -11.09 7.53
C ALA A 194 -2.20 -10.77 8.82
N ASP A 195 -0.95 -11.28 8.97
CA ASP A 195 -0.12 -11.01 10.14
C ASP A 195 0.24 -9.53 10.28
N ALA A 196 0.50 -8.85 9.15
CA ALA A 196 0.74 -7.42 9.14
C ALA A 196 -0.46 -6.64 9.67
N ILE A 197 -1.69 -6.97 9.24
CA ILE A 197 -2.93 -6.37 9.77
C ILE A 197 -3.08 -6.65 11.27
N ASP A 198 -2.83 -7.88 11.70
CA ASP A 198 -2.93 -8.25 13.12
C ASP A 198 -1.88 -7.51 13.97
N SER A 199 -0.71 -7.23 13.43
CA SER A 199 0.30 -6.42 14.11
C SER A 199 -0.15 -4.97 14.34
N LEU A 200 -1.02 -4.43 13.48
CA LEU A 200 -1.55 -3.07 13.61
C LEU A 200 -2.45 -2.89 14.85
N ALA A 201 -2.95 -3.97 15.44
CA ALA A 201 -3.67 -3.89 16.72
C ALA A 201 -2.81 -3.33 17.87
N ARG A 202 -1.48 -3.37 17.72
CA ARG A 202 -0.50 -2.84 18.70
C ARG A 202 -0.09 -1.40 18.43
N GLU A 203 -0.47 -0.84 17.29
CA GLU A 203 -0.17 0.55 16.93
C GLU A 203 -1.01 1.53 17.76
N GLU A 204 -0.58 2.78 17.80
CA GLU A 204 -1.37 3.86 18.41
C GLU A 204 -2.65 4.09 17.62
N HIS A 205 -3.78 3.95 18.29
CA HIS A 205 -5.10 4.21 17.71
C HIS A 205 -5.63 5.56 18.18
N SER A 206 -6.06 6.39 17.24
CA SER A 206 -6.70 7.67 17.49
C SER A 206 -8.06 7.77 16.80
N PRO A 207 -8.93 8.70 17.22
CA PRO A 207 -10.18 8.96 16.52
C PRO A 207 -9.97 9.20 15.03
N PHE A 208 -10.92 8.75 14.20
CA PHE A 208 -10.80 8.82 12.73
C PHE A 208 -10.55 10.24 12.22
N GLU A 209 -11.21 11.23 12.78
CA GLU A 209 -11.04 12.64 12.41
C GLU A 209 -9.64 13.15 12.80
N GLU A 210 -9.21 12.85 14.02
CA GLU A 210 -7.89 13.22 14.53
C GLU A 210 -6.78 12.58 13.69
N SER A 211 -6.89 11.25 13.46
CA SER A 211 -5.98 10.48 12.61
C SER A 211 -5.88 11.05 11.19
N THR A 212 -7.02 11.48 10.62
CA THR A 212 -7.07 12.09 9.29
C THR A 212 -6.38 13.47 9.28
N ASN A 213 -6.63 14.31 10.29
CA ASN A 213 -6.02 15.63 10.38
C ASN A 213 -4.50 15.52 10.64
N LYS A 214 -4.06 14.61 11.53
CA LYS A 214 -2.64 14.32 11.79
C LYS A 214 -1.93 13.88 10.52
N LEU A 215 -2.56 13.05 9.69
CA LEU A 215 -2.00 12.65 8.41
C LEU A 215 -1.83 13.83 7.45
N ILE A 216 -2.80 14.75 7.37
CA ILE A 216 -2.68 15.96 6.55
C ILE A 216 -1.46 16.79 6.95
N GLU A 217 -1.29 17.04 8.24
CA GLU A 217 -0.12 17.79 8.73
C GLU A 217 1.19 17.06 8.42
N THR A 218 1.22 15.74 8.61
CA THR A 218 2.40 14.93 8.24
C THR A 218 2.71 15.05 6.75
N LEU A 219 1.70 14.99 5.88
CA LEU A 219 1.93 15.13 4.43
C LEU A 219 2.46 16.51 4.04
N LYS A 220 2.09 17.58 4.77
CA LYS A 220 2.68 18.90 4.58
C LYS A 220 4.17 18.93 4.96
N GLU A 221 4.55 18.20 6.03
CA GLU A 221 5.93 18.15 6.50
C GLU A 221 6.85 17.27 5.63
N VAL A 222 6.34 16.15 5.11
CA VAL A 222 7.13 15.20 4.31
C VAL A 222 7.15 15.51 2.82
N GLY A 223 6.45 16.54 2.40
CA GLY A 223 6.45 17.02 1.02
C GLY A 223 7.86 17.38 0.54
N ASP A 224 8.12 17.09 -0.72
CA ASP A 224 9.43 17.30 -1.36
C ASP A 224 9.56 18.66 -2.05
N ASN A 225 8.73 19.64 -1.66
CA ASN A 225 8.62 20.97 -2.29
C ASN A 225 8.24 20.95 -3.78
N SER A 226 7.78 19.82 -4.31
CA SER A 226 7.29 19.77 -5.69
C SER A 226 6.03 20.63 -5.83
N GLU A 227 5.95 21.39 -6.92
CA GLU A 227 4.81 22.27 -7.19
C GLU A 227 3.50 21.48 -7.21
N SER A 228 3.49 20.31 -7.88
CA SER A 228 2.31 19.45 -7.98
C SER A 228 1.84 18.93 -6.61
N TRP A 229 2.77 18.60 -5.69
CA TRP A 229 2.43 18.20 -4.32
C TRP A 229 1.72 19.33 -3.59
N ASN A 230 2.29 20.52 -3.64
CA ASN A 230 1.75 21.68 -2.93
C ASN A 230 0.41 22.15 -3.50
N LEU A 231 0.27 22.17 -4.83
CA LEU A 231 -0.99 22.52 -5.51
C LEU A 231 -2.12 21.55 -5.14
N ASP A 232 -1.84 20.24 -5.13
CA ASP A 232 -2.84 19.25 -4.76
C ASP A 232 -3.21 19.37 -3.28
N LEU A 233 -2.24 19.55 -2.36
CA LEU A 233 -2.55 19.77 -0.94
C LEU A 233 -3.39 21.03 -0.70
N ALA A 234 -3.17 22.09 -1.46
CA ALA A 234 -3.97 23.31 -1.36
C ALA A 234 -5.45 23.10 -1.70
N GLN A 235 -5.79 22.05 -2.47
CA GLN A 235 -7.19 21.70 -2.76
C GLN A 235 -7.97 21.28 -1.50
N LEU A 236 -7.29 20.83 -0.43
CA LEU A 236 -7.94 20.55 0.85
C LEU A 236 -8.66 21.77 1.44
N GLU A 237 -8.23 22.97 1.11
CA GLU A 237 -8.91 24.20 1.57
C GLU A 237 -10.35 24.29 1.03
N ARG A 238 -10.61 23.77 -0.17
CA ARG A 238 -11.94 23.73 -0.78
C ARG A 238 -12.92 22.87 0.03
N VAL A 239 -12.41 21.85 0.71
CA VAL A 239 -13.22 20.95 1.56
C VAL A 239 -13.77 21.68 2.79
N ARG A 240 -13.18 22.79 3.23
CA ARG A 240 -13.65 23.59 4.39
C ARG A 240 -15.06 24.11 4.21
N ASN A 241 -15.50 24.35 2.98
CA ASN A 241 -16.81 24.88 2.68
C ASN A 241 -17.93 23.83 2.65
N LEU A 242 -17.59 22.53 2.82
CA LEU A 242 -18.58 21.46 2.88
C LEU A 242 -19.26 21.38 4.26
N PRO A 243 -20.52 20.89 4.33
CA PRO A 243 -21.17 20.55 5.58
C PRO A 243 -20.27 19.65 6.44
N SER A 244 -20.29 19.86 7.77
CA SER A 244 -19.39 19.16 8.71
C SER A 244 -19.46 17.63 8.56
N ALA A 245 -20.64 17.07 8.38
CA ALA A 245 -20.85 15.64 8.18
C ALA A 245 -20.18 15.07 6.91
N LEU A 246 -20.02 15.88 5.87
CA LEU A 246 -19.38 15.47 4.62
C LEU A 246 -17.88 15.81 4.59
N ARG A 247 -17.45 16.74 5.41
CA ARG A 247 -16.08 17.30 5.37
C ARG A 247 -15.01 16.24 5.65
N ILE A 248 -15.20 15.42 6.67
CA ILE A 248 -14.20 14.40 7.02
C ILE A 248 -14.07 13.33 5.94
N TRP A 249 -15.16 13.00 5.28
CA TRP A 249 -15.17 12.06 4.15
C TRP A 249 -14.47 12.61 2.93
N ALA A 250 -14.76 13.85 2.57
CA ALA A 250 -14.12 14.51 1.47
C ALA A 250 -12.61 14.63 1.71
N LYS A 251 -12.19 14.97 2.94
CA LYS A 251 -10.77 14.94 3.32
C LYS A 251 -10.17 13.55 3.13
N ARG A 252 -10.85 12.50 3.59
CA ARG A 252 -10.35 11.12 3.49
C ARG A 252 -10.23 10.65 2.05
N SER A 253 -11.26 10.87 1.22
CA SER A 253 -11.23 10.54 -0.21
C SER A 253 -10.11 11.27 -0.92
N PHE A 254 -9.95 12.56 -0.64
CA PHE A 254 -8.84 13.33 -1.17
C PHE A 254 -7.49 12.73 -0.77
N LEU A 255 -7.29 12.39 0.50
CA LEU A 255 -6.03 11.80 0.98
C LEU A 255 -5.72 10.46 0.31
N GLN A 256 -6.72 9.61 0.07
CA GLN A 256 -6.53 8.35 -0.65
C GLN A 256 -6.01 8.60 -2.08
N SER A 257 -6.62 9.54 -2.79
CA SER A 257 -6.19 9.93 -4.14
C SER A 257 -4.81 10.58 -4.13
N PHE A 258 -4.57 11.49 -3.18
CA PHE A 258 -3.29 12.17 -3.01
C PHE A 258 -2.15 11.18 -2.74
N VAL A 259 -2.33 10.26 -1.80
CA VAL A 259 -1.33 9.24 -1.45
C VAL A 259 -1.06 8.32 -2.63
N ARG A 260 -2.10 7.91 -3.35
CA ARG A 260 -1.94 7.09 -4.56
C ARG A 260 -1.13 7.81 -5.63
N LYS A 261 -1.46 9.07 -5.91
CA LYS A 261 -0.79 9.89 -6.94
C LYS A 261 0.67 10.20 -6.58
N HIS A 262 0.90 10.64 -5.37
CA HIS A 262 2.19 11.19 -4.97
C HIS A 262 3.12 10.21 -4.26
N VAL A 263 2.58 9.26 -3.51
CA VAL A 263 3.37 8.25 -2.77
C VAL A 263 3.43 6.91 -3.51
N GLY A 264 2.47 6.67 -4.41
CA GLY A 264 2.34 5.40 -5.12
C GLY A 264 1.85 4.26 -4.22
N ALA A 265 1.14 4.59 -3.13
CA ALA A 265 0.65 3.62 -2.16
C ALA A 265 -0.86 3.75 -1.95
N SER A 266 -1.50 2.67 -1.53
CA SER A 266 -2.88 2.68 -1.05
C SER A 266 -2.91 3.09 0.42
N LEU A 267 -3.77 4.04 0.77
CA LEU A 267 -4.02 4.47 2.14
C LEU A 267 -5.22 3.72 2.69
N PHE A 268 -5.00 3.01 3.79
CA PHE A 268 -6.04 2.30 4.54
C PHE A 268 -6.21 2.86 5.93
N TRP A 269 -7.29 2.46 6.57
CA TRP A 269 -7.54 2.72 7.97
C TRP A 269 -8.11 1.47 8.62
N LEU A 270 -7.47 1.00 9.69
CA LEU A 270 -7.93 -0.14 10.47
C LEU A 270 -8.65 0.37 11.71
N PRO A 271 -9.94 0.08 11.87
CA PRO A 271 -10.66 0.37 13.11
C PRO A 271 -10.11 -0.47 14.25
N LYS A 272 -10.08 0.10 15.46
CA LYS A 272 -9.80 -0.65 16.68
C LYS A 272 -10.92 -1.67 16.89
N ALA A 273 -10.56 -2.90 17.22
CA ALA A 273 -11.53 -3.88 17.67
C ALA A 273 -12.22 -3.36 18.94
N GLY A 274 -13.56 -3.46 18.97
CA GLY A 274 -14.36 -3.09 20.13
C GLY A 274 -14.21 -4.05 21.29
#